data_7880af9a4d3335a263da143c2ace919f
#
_entry.id   7880af9a4d3335a263da143c2ace919f
#
_cell.length_a   1.000
_cell.length_b   1.000
_cell.length_c   1.000
_cell.angle_alpha   90.00
_cell.angle_beta   90.00
_cell.angle_gamma   90.00
#
_symmetry.space_group_name_H-M   'P 1'
#
loop_
_entity.id
_entity.type
_entity.pdbx_description
1 polymer ?
#
loop_
_entity_poly.entity_id
_entity_poly.type
_entity_poly.pdbx_seq_one_letter_code
_entity_poly.pdbx_strand_id
1 'polypeptide(L)'
;NGVTKEDMKRYGRRYHDSGQYVTSDGPFVLADGTHVDYYDDQTDNYLQINNQLILNHRINDRWVMNATAFYTYGYGYYRQYKDDAWLAGYTNLQSDIEQADLIREKIMRNHLGGINASAAYSVRNLDLTFGGSWSYYSCPHWGTLDWVDGLKKSDIRGRWYDNDVDKQDANVFVRANWTVARGLRLFA
;
A
#
# COMPACT_ATOMS: atom_id res chain seq x y z
N ASN A 1 5.05 -2.14 11.04
CA ASN A 1 6.25 -2.04 11.89
C ASN A 1 6.88 -3.41 11.96
N GLY A 2 8.14 -3.53 11.57
CA GLY A 2 8.89 -4.77 11.62
C GLY A 2 9.73 -4.82 12.89
N VAL A 3 9.72 -5.95 13.57
CA VAL A 3 10.59 -6.21 14.73
C VAL A 3 11.93 -6.73 14.20
N THR A 4 13.02 -6.24 14.76
CA THR A 4 14.37 -6.69 14.36
C THR A 4 14.66 -8.11 14.84
N LYS A 5 15.64 -8.79 14.23
CA LYS A 5 16.08 -10.10 14.72
C LYS A 5 16.69 -10.03 16.12
N GLU A 6 17.28 -8.89 16.46
CA GLU A 6 17.88 -8.66 17.77
C GLU A 6 16.80 -8.51 18.84
N ASP A 7 15.76 -7.73 18.57
CA ASP A 7 14.62 -7.59 19.47
C ASP A 7 13.88 -8.91 19.68
N MET A 8 13.69 -9.69 18.62
CA MET A 8 13.10 -11.03 18.75
C MET A 8 13.95 -11.98 19.58
N LYS A 9 15.30 -11.84 19.57
CA LYS A 9 16.19 -12.63 20.43
C LYS A 9 16.14 -12.16 21.88
N ARG A 10 16.06 -10.84 22.09
CA ARG A 10 16.07 -10.22 23.42
C ARG A 10 14.73 -10.37 24.14
N TYR A 11 13.62 -10.12 23.44
CA TYR A 11 12.28 -10.02 24.02
C TYR A 11 11.35 -11.20 23.65
N GLY A 12 11.79 -12.07 22.75
CA GLY A 12 11.03 -13.23 22.29
C GLY A 12 10.19 -12.98 21.02
N ARG A 13 9.63 -14.06 20.46
CA ARG A 13 8.92 -14.04 19.18
C ARG A 13 7.58 -13.31 19.18
N ARG A 14 7.03 -13.00 20.34
CA ARG A 14 5.75 -12.29 20.51
C ARG A 14 5.91 -10.80 20.74
N TYR A 15 7.16 -10.36 20.82
CA TYR A 15 7.45 -8.95 21.04
C TYR A 15 7.01 -8.10 19.85
N HIS A 16 6.45 -6.95 20.15
CA HIS A 16 6.19 -5.85 19.22
C HIS A 16 6.29 -4.54 19.99
N ASP A 17 6.72 -3.51 19.29
CA ASP A 17 6.85 -2.13 19.78
C ASP A 17 5.74 -1.21 19.28
N SER A 18 4.73 -1.79 18.63
CA SER A 18 3.63 -1.04 18.02
C SER A 18 2.74 -0.44 19.10
N GLY A 19 2.74 0.90 19.22
CA GLY A 19 2.00 1.62 20.25
C GLY A 19 2.56 1.50 21.65
N GLN A 20 3.75 0.91 21.82
CA GLN A 20 4.42 0.79 23.11
C GLN A 20 4.92 2.15 23.60
N TYR A 21 4.76 2.42 24.87
CA TYR A 21 5.36 3.55 25.56
C TYR A 21 5.86 3.14 26.95
N VAL A 22 6.88 3.83 27.42
CA VAL A 22 7.50 3.58 28.74
C VAL A 22 6.70 4.30 29.82
N THR A 23 6.40 3.59 30.90
CA THR A 23 5.72 4.16 32.06
C THR A 23 6.19 3.46 33.34
N SER A 24 6.20 4.18 34.47
CA SER A 24 6.72 3.66 35.73
C SER A 24 5.89 2.52 36.36
N ASP A 25 4.62 2.41 35.99
CA ASP A 25 3.64 1.47 36.53
C ASP A 25 2.98 0.62 35.44
N GLY A 26 3.60 0.53 34.28
CA GLY A 26 3.09 -0.25 33.14
C GLY A 26 2.88 -1.72 33.49
N PRO A 27 1.78 -2.32 33.01
CA PRO A 27 1.40 -3.70 33.33
C PRO A 27 2.32 -4.74 32.70
N PHE A 28 3.11 -4.34 31.71
CA PHE A 28 4.02 -5.22 31.02
C PHE A 28 5.47 -4.89 31.39
N VAL A 29 6.29 -5.91 31.62
CA VAL A 29 7.70 -5.76 31.95
C VAL A 29 8.53 -6.43 30.87
N LEU A 30 9.40 -5.65 30.23
CA LEU A 30 10.33 -6.16 29.23
C LEU A 30 11.46 -6.98 29.88
N ALA A 31 12.21 -7.71 29.06
CA ALA A 31 13.31 -8.59 29.54
C ALA A 31 14.42 -7.83 30.26
N ASP A 32 14.56 -6.54 30.08
CA ASP A 32 15.52 -5.66 30.76
C ASP A 32 14.96 -4.97 32.01
N GLY A 33 13.72 -5.28 32.38
CA GLY A 33 13.05 -4.71 33.54
C GLY A 33 12.30 -3.41 33.28
N THR A 34 12.27 -2.93 32.05
CA THR A 34 11.52 -1.73 31.67
C THR A 34 10.02 -1.98 31.72
N HIS A 35 9.28 -1.13 32.45
CA HIS A 35 7.83 -1.17 32.48
C HIS A 35 7.26 -0.42 31.26
N VAL A 36 6.30 -1.03 30.59
CA VAL A 36 5.66 -0.48 29.38
C VAL A 36 4.15 -0.70 29.41
N ASP A 37 3.46 0.14 28.66
CA ASP A 37 2.06 -0.06 28.29
C ASP A 37 1.88 0.17 26.79
N TYR A 38 0.69 -0.09 26.28
CA TYR A 38 0.38 -0.03 24.85
C TYR A 38 -0.83 0.85 24.59
N TYR A 39 -0.72 1.71 23.60
CA TYR A 39 -1.82 2.53 23.12
C TYR A 39 -2.87 1.64 22.43
N ASP A 40 -4.09 1.64 22.95
CA ASP A 40 -5.17 0.72 22.54
C ASP A 40 -5.75 1.01 21.16
N ASP A 41 -5.72 2.27 20.71
CA ASP A 41 -6.34 2.70 19.44
C ASP A 41 -5.30 2.80 18.30
N GLN A 42 -4.28 1.96 18.33
CA GLN A 42 -3.35 1.82 17.21
C GLN A 42 -3.97 0.95 16.12
N THR A 43 -4.56 1.60 15.13
CA THR A 43 -5.37 0.96 14.11
C THR A 43 -4.80 1.15 12.71
N ASP A 44 -5.06 0.18 11.85
CA ASP A 44 -4.81 0.22 10.41
C ASP A 44 -6.13 -0.10 9.69
N ASN A 45 -6.72 0.92 9.08
CA ASN A 45 -8.02 0.85 8.43
C ASN A 45 -7.86 1.07 6.93
N TYR A 46 -8.39 0.16 6.13
CA TYR A 46 -8.36 0.27 4.69
C TYR A 46 -9.63 -0.24 4.03
N LEU A 47 -10.23 0.62 3.20
CA LEU A 47 -11.36 0.30 2.33
C LEU A 47 -10.86 0.22 0.90
N GLN A 48 -11.20 -0.85 0.18
CA GLN A 48 -10.92 -1.00 -1.23
C GLN A 48 -12.17 -1.40 -2.01
N ILE A 49 -12.44 -0.70 -3.10
CA ILE A 49 -13.54 -0.97 -4.02
C ILE A 49 -12.96 -1.25 -5.40
N ASN A 50 -13.21 -2.45 -5.92
CA ASN A 50 -12.73 -2.90 -7.22
C ASN A 50 -13.90 -3.00 -8.20
N ASN A 51 -13.76 -2.40 -9.37
CA ASN A 51 -14.72 -2.46 -10.46
C ASN A 51 -14.03 -2.98 -11.72
N GLN A 52 -14.68 -3.86 -12.46
CA GLN A 52 -14.16 -4.40 -13.70
C GLN A 52 -15.27 -4.52 -14.73
N LEU A 53 -14.95 -4.14 -15.97
CA LEU A 53 -15.78 -4.39 -17.15
C LEU A 53 -15.01 -5.33 -18.08
N ILE A 54 -15.54 -6.53 -18.26
CA ILE A 54 -14.90 -7.59 -19.03
C ILE A 54 -15.66 -7.80 -20.34
N LEU A 55 -14.95 -7.73 -21.45
CA LEU A 55 -15.43 -8.04 -22.78
C LEU A 55 -14.67 -9.25 -23.33
N ASN A 56 -15.43 -10.31 -23.68
CA ASN A 56 -14.92 -11.43 -24.44
C ASN A 56 -15.73 -11.54 -25.72
N HIS A 57 -15.08 -11.46 -26.87
CA HIS A 57 -15.74 -11.45 -28.15
C HIS A 57 -15.05 -12.37 -29.15
N ARG A 58 -15.81 -13.33 -29.67
CA ARG A 58 -15.41 -14.14 -30.81
C ARG A 58 -15.89 -13.47 -32.10
N ILE A 59 -14.96 -12.91 -32.86
CA ILE A 59 -15.27 -12.23 -34.13
C ILE A 59 -15.64 -13.28 -35.19
N ASN A 60 -14.88 -14.38 -35.23
CA ASN A 60 -15.10 -15.52 -36.11
C ASN A 60 -14.30 -16.74 -35.59
N ASP A 61 -14.26 -17.84 -36.34
CA ASP A 61 -13.57 -19.07 -35.95
C ASP A 61 -12.04 -18.93 -35.78
N ARG A 62 -11.47 -17.82 -36.24
CA ARG A 62 -10.02 -17.58 -36.18
C ARG A 62 -9.65 -16.48 -35.20
N TRP A 63 -10.56 -15.59 -34.86
CA TRP A 63 -10.29 -14.40 -34.07
C TRP A 63 -11.11 -14.37 -32.79
N VAL A 64 -10.42 -14.22 -31.68
CA VAL A 64 -10.99 -13.97 -30.35
C VAL A 64 -10.34 -12.73 -29.74
N MET A 65 -11.14 -11.83 -29.22
CA MET A 65 -10.69 -10.63 -28.50
C MET A 65 -11.12 -10.68 -27.06
N ASN A 66 -10.25 -10.21 -26.18
CA ASN A 66 -10.55 -10.01 -24.77
C ASN A 66 -10.10 -8.60 -24.37
N ALA A 67 -10.94 -7.89 -23.64
CA ALA A 67 -10.59 -6.62 -23.03
C ALA A 67 -11.16 -6.53 -21.63
N THR A 68 -10.40 -5.97 -20.71
CA THR A 68 -10.83 -5.71 -19.33
C THR A 68 -10.45 -4.28 -18.98
N ALA A 69 -11.44 -3.43 -18.78
CA ALA A 69 -11.24 -2.14 -18.12
C ALA A 69 -11.44 -2.32 -16.60
N PHE A 70 -10.60 -1.71 -15.80
CA PHE A 70 -10.69 -1.81 -14.35
C PHE A 70 -10.49 -0.46 -13.69
N TYR A 71 -11.11 -0.31 -12.52
CA TYR A 71 -10.92 0.84 -11.65
C TYR A 71 -11.00 0.39 -10.19
N THR A 72 -9.97 0.72 -9.44
CA THR A 72 -9.89 0.49 -8.00
C THR A 72 -9.80 1.81 -7.27
N TYR A 73 -10.67 2.01 -6.32
CA TYR A 73 -10.60 3.07 -5.33
C TYR A 73 -10.15 2.50 -4.01
N GLY A 74 -9.19 3.15 -3.35
CA GLY A 74 -8.75 2.80 -2.01
C GLY A 74 -8.69 4.04 -1.12
N TYR A 75 -9.10 3.87 0.12
CA TYR A 75 -8.95 4.87 1.17
C TYR A 75 -8.55 4.17 2.45
N GLY A 76 -7.51 4.67 3.09
CA GLY A 76 -7.07 4.10 4.34
C GLY A 76 -6.26 5.08 5.17
N TYR A 77 -6.17 4.76 6.44
CA TYR A 77 -5.30 5.44 7.37
C TYR A 77 -4.81 4.47 8.42
N TYR A 78 -3.63 4.76 8.95
CA TYR A 78 -3.17 4.13 10.18
C TYR A 78 -2.87 5.18 11.24
N ARG A 79 -3.28 4.87 12.46
CA ARG A 79 -3.06 5.69 13.64
C ARG A 79 -1.93 5.09 14.45
N GLN A 80 -1.00 5.93 14.89
CA GLN A 80 0.16 5.51 15.65
C GLN A 80 0.41 6.43 16.84
N TYR A 81 0.62 5.83 18.00
CA TYR A 81 1.29 6.47 19.11
C TYR A 81 2.80 6.48 18.87
N LYS A 82 3.45 7.57 19.22
CA LYS A 82 4.90 7.73 19.19
C LYS A 82 5.36 8.25 20.54
N ASP A 83 6.15 7.43 21.23
CA ASP A 83 6.83 7.76 22.46
C ASP A 83 8.05 8.65 22.16
N ASP A 84 8.22 9.74 22.91
CA ASP A 84 9.35 10.67 22.88
C ASP A 84 9.77 11.09 21.44
N ALA A 85 8.78 11.49 20.62
CA ALA A 85 9.00 11.81 19.22
C ALA A 85 9.64 13.17 19.03
N TRP A 86 10.65 13.28 18.16
CA TRP A 86 11.21 14.55 17.72
C TRP A 86 10.19 15.37 16.94
N LEU A 87 9.83 16.54 17.45
CA LEU A 87 8.78 17.39 16.88
C LEU A 87 9.24 18.22 15.68
N ALA A 88 10.54 18.38 15.47
CA ALA A 88 11.09 19.13 14.33
C ALA A 88 10.65 18.60 12.95
N GLY A 89 10.25 17.33 12.84
CA GLY A 89 9.70 16.75 11.62
C GLY A 89 8.23 17.06 11.33
N TYR A 90 7.53 17.70 12.27
CA TYR A 90 6.10 18.02 12.15
C TYR A 90 5.90 19.51 11.90
N THR A 91 5.91 19.89 10.63
CA THR A 91 5.89 21.29 10.17
C THR A 91 4.62 22.08 10.52
N ASN A 92 3.58 21.38 10.94
CA ASN A 92 2.28 21.95 11.31
C ASN A 92 2.15 22.32 12.80
N LEU A 93 3.21 22.15 13.58
CA LEU A 93 3.23 22.50 14.99
C LEU A 93 3.75 23.95 15.20
N GLN A 94 3.18 24.62 16.19
CA GLN A 94 3.69 25.88 16.73
C GLN A 94 4.11 25.63 18.17
N SER A 95 5.36 25.21 18.36
CA SER A 95 5.89 24.85 19.68
C SER A 95 7.40 24.94 19.68
N ASP A 96 7.96 25.30 20.85
CA ASP A 96 9.40 25.26 21.15
C ASP A 96 9.78 23.92 21.83
N ILE A 97 8.83 22.98 21.99
CA ILE A 97 9.08 21.65 22.54
C ILE A 97 9.84 20.83 21.51
N GLU A 98 10.97 20.26 21.89
CA GLU A 98 11.82 19.48 20.99
C GLU A 98 11.31 18.02 20.81
N GLN A 99 10.87 17.42 21.92
CA GLN A 99 10.38 16.03 21.95
C GLN A 99 9.10 15.94 22.79
N ALA A 100 8.18 15.15 22.37
CA ALA A 100 6.97 14.82 23.12
C ALA A 100 6.30 13.56 22.57
N ASP A 101 5.47 12.95 23.39
CA ASP A 101 4.57 11.90 22.96
C ASP A 101 3.50 12.46 22.04
N LEU A 102 3.13 11.69 21.01
CA LEU A 102 2.12 12.12 20.06
C LEU A 102 1.31 10.97 19.47
N ILE A 103 0.11 11.31 19.03
CA ILE A 103 -0.74 10.44 18.20
C ILE A 103 -0.83 11.05 16.81
N ARG A 104 -0.41 10.29 15.81
CA ARG A 104 -0.45 10.70 14.41
C ARG A 104 -1.27 9.76 13.56
N GLU A 105 -1.87 10.31 12.52
CA GLU A 105 -2.45 9.54 11.44
C GLU A 105 -1.67 9.77 10.14
N LYS A 106 -1.49 8.70 9.38
CA LYS A 106 -1.05 8.76 7.98
C LYS A 106 -2.14 8.20 7.12
N ILE A 107 -2.60 9.01 6.20
CA ILE A 107 -3.81 8.80 5.42
C ILE A 107 -3.43 8.73 3.95
N MET A 108 -4.07 7.84 3.21
CA MET A 108 -3.90 7.71 1.77
C MET A 108 -5.25 7.53 1.07
N ARG A 109 -5.33 8.08 -0.14
CA ARG A 109 -6.44 7.85 -1.05
C ARG A 109 -5.88 7.50 -2.42
N ASN A 110 -6.10 6.28 -2.85
CA ASN A 110 -5.54 5.84 -4.10
C ASN A 110 -6.61 5.52 -5.15
N HIS A 111 -6.25 5.79 -6.39
CA HIS A 111 -7.01 5.52 -7.58
C HIS A 111 -6.11 4.74 -8.55
N LEU A 112 -6.54 3.57 -8.96
CA LEU A 112 -5.87 2.78 -9.99
C LEU A 112 -6.88 2.47 -11.08
N GLY A 113 -6.64 2.95 -12.28
CA GLY A 113 -7.47 2.65 -13.44
C GLY A 113 -6.64 2.13 -14.59
N GLY A 114 -7.21 1.31 -15.45
CA GLY A 114 -6.49 0.79 -16.59
C GLY A 114 -7.30 -0.12 -17.49
N ILE A 115 -6.60 -0.59 -18.53
CA ILE A 115 -7.14 -1.51 -19.52
C ILE A 115 -6.11 -2.59 -19.83
N ASN A 116 -6.58 -3.84 -19.91
CA ASN A 116 -5.84 -4.96 -20.49
C ASN A 116 -6.60 -5.41 -21.74
N ALA A 117 -5.91 -5.59 -22.85
CA ALA A 117 -6.53 -6.08 -24.08
C ALA A 117 -5.65 -7.09 -24.78
N SER A 118 -6.26 -8.09 -25.39
CA SER A 118 -5.57 -9.06 -26.24
C SER A 118 -6.43 -9.53 -27.38
N ALA A 119 -5.78 -9.93 -28.47
CA ALA A 119 -6.41 -10.60 -29.58
C ALA A 119 -5.63 -11.87 -29.92
N ALA A 120 -6.37 -12.97 -30.05
CA ALA A 120 -5.83 -14.25 -30.47
C ALA A 120 -6.29 -14.59 -31.89
N TYR A 121 -5.36 -15.00 -32.70
CA TYR A 121 -5.57 -15.47 -34.08
C TYR A 121 -5.09 -16.89 -34.23
N SER A 122 -5.96 -17.80 -34.65
CA SER A 122 -5.66 -19.20 -34.83
C SER A 122 -5.93 -19.63 -36.29
N VAL A 123 -4.93 -20.22 -36.92
CA VAL A 123 -5.05 -20.78 -38.26
C VAL A 123 -4.20 -22.04 -38.40
N ARG A 124 -4.83 -23.17 -38.76
CA ARG A 124 -4.19 -24.46 -38.98
C ARG A 124 -3.25 -24.83 -37.81
N ASN A 125 -1.94 -24.64 -37.99
CA ASN A 125 -0.88 -25.01 -37.06
C ASN A 125 -0.21 -23.81 -36.38
N LEU A 126 -0.78 -22.60 -36.51
CA LEU A 126 -0.24 -21.38 -35.93
C LEU A 126 -1.29 -20.68 -35.06
N ASP A 127 -0.91 -20.42 -33.80
CA ASP A 127 -1.66 -19.55 -32.88
C ASP A 127 -0.81 -18.32 -32.55
N LEU A 128 -1.37 -17.15 -32.80
CA LEU A 128 -0.77 -15.88 -32.45
C LEU A 128 -1.62 -15.19 -31.39
N THR A 129 -0.99 -14.59 -30.41
CA THR A 129 -1.66 -13.71 -29.43
C THR A 129 -0.87 -12.43 -29.32
N PHE A 130 -1.54 -11.30 -29.50
CA PHE A 130 -0.98 -9.98 -29.22
C PHE A 130 -1.86 -9.30 -28.18
N GLY A 131 -1.22 -8.53 -27.34
CA GLY A 131 -1.93 -7.81 -26.31
C GLY A 131 -1.06 -6.77 -25.66
N GLY A 132 -1.68 -6.09 -24.73
CA GLY A 132 -1.02 -5.09 -23.93
C GLY A 132 -1.86 -4.66 -22.76
N SER A 133 -1.26 -3.89 -21.90
CA SER A 133 -1.95 -3.23 -20.80
C SER A 133 -1.45 -1.79 -20.67
N TRP A 134 -2.32 -0.96 -20.14
CA TRP A 134 -1.99 0.36 -19.66
C TRP A 134 -2.71 0.60 -18.34
N SER A 135 -2.03 1.21 -17.38
CA SER A 135 -2.62 1.62 -16.12
C SER A 135 -2.08 2.96 -15.65
N TYR A 136 -2.91 3.67 -14.93
CA TYR A 136 -2.60 4.90 -14.23
C TYR A 136 -2.96 4.75 -12.77
N TYR A 137 -2.01 5.10 -11.90
CA TYR A 137 -2.17 5.13 -10.45
C TYR A 137 -1.94 6.54 -9.94
N SER A 138 -2.83 7.02 -9.07
CA SER A 138 -2.68 8.29 -8.35
C SER A 138 -2.95 8.06 -6.88
N CYS A 139 -2.12 8.64 -6.01
CA CYS A 139 -2.23 8.47 -4.57
C CYS A 139 -1.84 9.74 -3.81
N PRO A 140 -2.78 10.68 -3.60
CA PRO A 140 -2.62 11.68 -2.56
C PRO A 140 -2.50 11.01 -1.19
N HIS A 141 -1.50 11.43 -0.42
CA HIS A 141 -1.28 10.94 0.93
C HIS A 141 -0.75 12.05 1.83
N TRP A 142 -1.27 12.08 3.04
CA TRP A 142 -0.98 13.15 4.00
C TRP A 142 -0.94 12.62 5.43
N GLY A 143 -0.40 13.45 6.32
CA GLY A 143 -0.36 13.14 7.74
C GLY A 143 -1.00 14.23 8.60
N THR A 144 -1.73 13.80 9.62
CA THR A 144 -2.32 14.65 10.65
C THR A 144 -1.82 14.25 12.03
N LEU A 145 -1.87 15.18 12.96
CA LEU A 145 -1.62 14.94 14.38
C LEU A 145 -2.95 15.07 15.12
N ASP A 146 -3.32 14.06 15.86
CA ASP A 146 -4.52 14.06 16.69
C ASP A 146 -4.25 14.65 18.06
N TRP A 147 -3.09 14.36 18.60
CA TRP A 147 -2.66 14.79 19.92
C TRP A 147 -1.13 14.89 20.00
N VAL A 148 -0.62 15.83 20.78
CA VAL A 148 0.78 15.99 21.16
C VAL A 148 0.81 16.39 22.63
N ASP A 149 1.62 15.70 23.44
CA ASP A 149 1.74 16.02 24.86
C ASP A 149 2.28 17.43 25.08
N GLY A 150 1.71 18.14 26.05
CA GLY A 150 2.06 19.52 26.35
C GLY A 150 1.49 20.57 25.37
N LEU A 151 0.80 20.20 24.29
CA LEU A 151 0.21 21.11 23.33
C LEU A 151 -1.32 21.12 23.37
N LYS A 152 -1.90 22.28 23.07
CA LYS A 152 -3.35 22.41 22.83
C LYS A 152 -3.65 22.09 21.36
N LYS A 153 -4.87 21.67 21.09
CA LYS A 153 -5.32 21.41 19.73
C LYS A 153 -5.22 22.62 18.80
N SER A 154 -5.27 23.83 19.34
CA SER A 154 -5.06 25.09 18.60
C SER A 154 -3.64 25.25 18.06
N ASP A 155 -2.67 24.58 18.67
CA ASP A 155 -1.25 24.67 18.33
C ASP A 155 -0.87 23.64 17.23
N ILE A 156 -1.79 22.74 16.92
CA ILE A 156 -1.68 21.73 15.87
C ILE A 156 -2.50 22.20 14.67
N ARG A 157 -1.86 22.46 13.53
CA ARG A 157 -2.51 23.07 12.37
C ARG A 157 -2.42 22.16 11.13
N GLY A 158 -3.58 21.67 10.67
CA GLY A 158 -3.70 21.00 9.39
C GLY A 158 -2.83 19.75 9.26
N ARG A 159 -2.16 19.62 8.12
CA ARG A 159 -1.34 18.48 7.75
C ARG A 159 0.13 18.77 7.98
N TRP A 160 0.89 17.80 8.49
CA TRP A 160 2.34 17.95 8.65
C TRP A 160 3.12 17.54 7.38
N TYR A 161 2.49 16.76 6.50
CA TYR A 161 2.90 16.57 5.12
C TYR A 161 1.68 16.36 4.23
N ASP A 162 1.83 16.66 2.95
CA ASP A 162 0.81 16.48 1.91
C ASP A 162 1.53 16.25 0.59
N ASN A 163 1.46 15.03 0.08
CA ASN A 163 2.18 14.60 -1.12
C ASN A 163 1.23 13.89 -2.09
N ASP A 164 1.52 14.03 -3.37
CA ASP A 164 0.87 13.30 -4.44
C ASP A 164 1.88 12.38 -5.14
N VAL A 165 1.44 11.19 -5.49
CA VAL A 165 2.20 10.23 -6.28
C VAL A 165 1.38 9.80 -7.48
N ASP A 166 1.96 9.94 -8.67
CA ASP A 166 1.41 9.44 -9.91
C ASP A 166 2.34 8.43 -10.54
N LYS A 167 1.79 7.33 -11.06
CA LYS A 167 2.53 6.30 -11.77
C LYS A 167 1.75 5.85 -12.99
N GLN A 168 2.44 5.69 -14.10
CA GLN A 168 1.91 5.04 -15.30
C GLN A 168 2.72 3.78 -15.60
N ASP A 169 2.03 2.77 -16.07
CA ASP A 169 2.63 1.53 -16.55
C ASP A 169 1.98 1.13 -17.87
N ALA A 170 2.80 0.72 -18.84
CA ALA A 170 2.33 0.23 -20.12
C ALA A 170 3.22 -0.91 -20.60
N ASN A 171 2.59 -1.96 -21.13
CA ASN A 171 3.30 -3.05 -21.77
C ASN A 171 2.57 -3.52 -23.02
N VAL A 172 3.32 -4.13 -23.93
CA VAL A 172 2.80 -4.85 -25.09
C VAL A 172 3.52 -6.17 -25.22
N PHE A 173 2.82 -7.18 -25.72
CA PHE A 173 3.42 -8.49 -25.96
C PHE A 173 2.86 -9.14 -27.23
N VAL A 174 3.67 -10.01 -27.81
CA VAL A 174 3.27 -10.94 -28.87
C VAL A 174 3.72 -12.34 -28.46
N ARG A 175 2.86 -13.31 -28.63
CA ARG A 175 3.16 -14.71 -28.42
C ARG A 175 2.78 -15.52 -29.67
N ALA A 176 3.66 -16.40 -30.11
CA ALA A 176 3.41 -17.32 -31.20
C ALA A 176 3.60 -18.77 -30.74
N ASN A 177 2.64 -19.64 -31.11
CA ASN A 177 2.77 -21.09 -30.98
C ASN A 177 2.63 -21.69 -32.39
N TRP A 178 3.67 -22.36 -32.86
CA TRP A 178 3.66 -22.94 -34.19
C TRP A 178 4.00 -24.44 -34.14
N THR A 179 3.09 -25.27 -34.59
CA THR A 179 3.31 -26.71 -34.80
C THR A 179 3.97 -26.91 -36.16
N VAL A 180 5.28 -27.07 -36.16
CA VAL A 180 6.07 -27.18 -37.40
C VAL A 180 5.91 -28.54 -38.05
N ALA A 181 5.90 -29.61 -37.24
CA ALA A 181 5.75 -30.99 -37.66
C ALA A 181 5.10 -31.83 -36.56
N ARG A 182 4.74 -33.09 -36.88
CA ARG A 182 4.22 -34.02 -35.87
C ARG A 182 5.27 -34.21 -34.75
N GLY A 183 4.90 -33.80 -33.54
CA GLY A 183 5.76 -33.89 -32.36
C GLY A 183 6.72 -32.70 -32.15
N LEU A 184 6.72 -31.70 -33.05
CA LEU A 184 7.56 -30.51 -32.93
C LEU A 184 6.70 -29.23 -32.89
N ARG A 185 6.71 -28.55 -31.74
CA ARG A 185 6.05 -27.26 -31.54
C ARG A 185 7.09 -26.23 -31.10
N LEU A 186 7.09 -25.09 -31.76
CA LEU A 186 7.87 -23.91 -31.41
C LEU A 186 6.99 -22.87 -30.74
N PHE A 187 7.52 -22.15 -29.76
CA PHE A 187 6.85 -21.02 -29.12
C PHE A 187 7.84 -19.87 -28.92
N ALA A 188 7.36 -18.65 -29.04
CA ALA A 188 8.08 -17.40 -28.80
C ALA A 188 7.16 -16.38 -28.14
#